data_02d47f47007a300acbd7886b357a2614
#
_entry.id   02d47f47007a300acbd7886b357a2614
#
_cell.length_a   1.000
_cell.length_b   1.000
_cell.length_c   1.000
_cell.angle_alpha   90.00
_cell.angle_beta   90.00
_cell.angle_gamma   90.00
#
_symmetry.space_group_name_H-M   'P 1'
#
loop_
_entity.id
_entity.type
_entity.pdbx_description
1 polymer ?
#
loop_
_entity_poly.entity_id
_entity_poly.type
_entity_poly.pdbx_seq_one_letter_code
_entity_poly.pdbx_strand_id
1 'polypeptide(L)'
;MSALTRILFPAPAEIRSTAAIFRWWESRRLTFNLTVGAAGLVTLAAIKAIALLPPLSVSMPVFWPAVAAYGVFANLFYSLGFVTEAAMQRAWHDDTPRVGPALFRQGLVFSVGLTLFPIALMGINYGFHVLKWIIR
;
A
#
# COMPACT_ATOMS: atom_id res chain seq x y z
N MET A 1 -22.54 -10.58 2.85
CA MET A 1 -21.19 -9.96 2.86
C MET A 1 -20.17 -10.98 2.35
N SER A 2 -19.33 -10.61 1.37
CA SER A 2 -18.35 -11.51 0.79
C SER A 2 -17.24 -11.88 1.80
N ALA A 3 -16.54 -13.01 1.59
CA ALA A 3 -15.41 -13.41 2.45
C ALA A 3 -14.33 -12.32 2.50
N LEU A 4 -14.08 -11.64 1.38
CA LEU A 4 -13.17 -10.50 1.30
C LEU A 4 -13.60 -9.32 2.18
N THR A 5 -14.91 -9.01 2.23
CA THR A 5 -15.41 -7.93 3.10
C THR A 5 -15.18 -8.23 4.57
N ARG A 6 -15.32 -9.49 5.00
CA ARG A 6 -15.04 -9.91 6.38
C ARG A 6 -13.54 -9.87 6.73
N ILE A 7 -12.66 -10.19 5.78
CA ILE A 7 -11.21 -10.15 5.98
C ILE A 7 -10.71 -8.69 6.06
N LEU A 8 -11.20 -7.84 5.16
CA LEU A 8 -10.78 -6.44 5.08
C LEU A 8 -11.44 -5.54 6.14
N PHE A 9 -12.67 -5.86 6.55
CA PHE A 9 -13.49 -5.03 7.45
C PHE A 9 -14.18 -5.85 8.53
N PRO A 10 -13.47 -6.66 9.33
CA PRO A 10 -14.09 -7.42 10.41
C PRO A 10 -14.64 -6.48 11.48
N ALA A 11 -15.72 -6.90 12.13
CA ALA A 11 -16.26 -6.20 13.28
C ALA A 11 -15.19 -6.10 14.38
N PRO A 12 -14.99 -4.94 15.01
CA PRO A 12 -14.03 -4.79 16.09
C PRO A 12 -14.49 -5.56 17.33
N ALA A 13 -13.54 -6.14 18.08
CA ALA A 13 -13.82 -6.79 19.35
C ALA A 13 -14.37 -5.79 20.38
N GLU A 14 -15.31 -6.20 21.22
CA GLU A 14 -15.97 -5.34 22.21
C GLU A 14 -15.04 -4.87 23.34
N ILE A 15 -14.00 -5.64 23.67
CA ILE A 15 -13.05 -5.31 24.73
C ILE A 15 -11.71 -4.89 24.13
N ARG A 16 -11.34 -3.62 24.33
CA ARG A 16 -10.18 -3.01 23.71
C ARG A 16 -8.98 -2.89 24.65
N SER A 17 -8.39 -3.99 25.04
CA SER A 17 -7.04 -3.95 25.60
C SER A 17 -6.01 -3.64 24.50
N THR A 18 -4.90 -2.95 24.81
CA THR A 18 -3.80 -2.71 23.88
C THR A 18 -3.33 -4.00 23.20
N ALA A 19 -3.35 -5.12 23.93
CA ALA A 19 -3.03 -6.44 23.39
C ALA A 19 -4.06 -6.94 22.36
N ALA A 20 -5.35 -6.61 22.53
CA ALA A 20 -6.39 -6.96 21.56
C ALA A 20 -6.26 -6.14 20.28
N ILE A 21 -5.94 -4.85 20.39
CA ILE A 21 -5.64 -3.98 19.24
C ILE A 21 -4.44 -4.53 18.48
N PHE A 22 -3.33 -4.84 19.17
CA PHE A 22 -2.14 -5.40 18.56
C PHE A 22 -2.43 -6.68 17.79
N ARG A 23 -3.13 -7.66 18.42
CA ARG A 23 -3.52 -8.92 17.74
C ARG A 23 -4.40 -8.68 16.52
N TRP A 24 -5.31 -7.70 16.60
CA TRP A 24 -6.16 -7.33 15.48
C TRP A 24 -5.35 -6.82 14.29
N TRP A 25 -4.35 -5.97 14.51
CA TRP A 25 -3.45 -5.46 13.48
C TRP A 25 -2.53 -6.56 12.92
N GLU A 26 -1.93 -7.37 13.80
CA GLU A 26 -1.03 -8.45 13.36
C GLU A 26 -1.74 -9.51 12.50
N SER A 27 -3.00 -9.84 12.80
CA SER A 27 -3.77 -10.77 11.99
C SER A 27 -4.04 -10.29 10.55
N ARG A 28 -3.83 -8.99 10.26
CA ARG A 28 -4.02 -8.35 8.94
C ARG A 28 -2.74 -7.98 8.24
N ARG A 29 -1.62 -8.08 8.93
CA ARG A 29 -0.30 -7.74 8.37
C ARG A 29 0.00 -8.56 7.12
N LEU A 30 -0.33 -9.85 7.12
CA LEU A 30 -0.14 -10.70 5.95
C LEU A 30 -1.00 -10.23 4.76
N THR A 31 -2.27 -9.93 5.00
CA THR A 31 -3.17 -9.41 3.94
C THR A 31 -2.65 -8.08 3.37
N PHE A 32 -2.19 -7.17 4.24
CA PHE A 32 -1.57 -5.91 3.83
C PHE A 32 -0.36 -6.16 2.93
N ASN A 33 0.59 -6.99 3.38
CA ASN A 33 1.82 -7.26 2.66
C ASN A 33 1.57 -7.96 1.32
N LEU A 34 0.63 -8.91 1.26
CA LEU A 34 0.27 -9.57 0.01
C LEU A 34 -0.37 -8.59 -0.98
N THR A 35 -1.25 -7.71 -0.51
CA THR A 35 -1.92 -6.73 -1.38
C THR A 35 -0.94 -5.70 -1.92
N VAL A 36 -0.10 -5.12 -1.05
CA VAL A 36 0.93 -4.14 -1.45
C VAL A 36 2.01 -4.81 -2.32
N GLY A 37 2.41 -6.03 -1.97
CA GLY A 37 3.37 -6.81 -2.77
C GLY A 37 2.84 -7.14 -4.17
N ALA A 38 1.57 -7.55 -4.29
CA ALA A 38 0.93 -7.78 -5.59
C ALA A 38 0.88 -6.50 -6.43
N ALA A 39 0.49 -5.35 -5.82
CA ALA A 39 0.54 -4.05 -6.48
C ALA A 39 1.97 -3.71 -6.94
N GLY A 40 2.99 -4.01 -6.12
CA GLY A 40 4.41 -3.82 -6.46
C GLY A 40 4.84 -4.65 -7.68
N LEU A 41 4.43 -5.91 -7.75
CA LEU A 41 4.70 -6.77 -8.92
C LEU A 41 4.03 -6.21 -10.18
N VAL A 42 2.78 -5.76 -10.09
CA VAL A 42 2.08 -5.10 -11.20
C VAL A 42 2.83 -3.84 -11.64
N THR A 43 3.30 -3.03 -10.70
CA THR A 43 4.08 -1.82 -10.99
C THR A 43 5.38 -2.14 -11.73
N LEU A 44 6.15 -3.11 -11.24
CA LEU A 44 7.40 -3.52 -11.88
C LEU A 44 7.15 -4.08 -13.29
N ALA A 45 6.12 -4.89 -13.48
CA ALA A 45 5.76 -5.44 -14.78
C ALA A 45 5.33 -4.34 -15.76
N ALA A 46 4.47 -3.41 -15.32
CA ALA A 46 3.98 -2.31 -16.13
C ALA A 46 5.12 -1.36 -16.56
N ILE A 47 6.00 -0.96 -15.63
CA ILE A 47 7.15 -0.11 -15.94
C ILE A 47 8.08 -0.77 -16.95
N LYS A 48 8.38 -2.07 -16.77
CA LYS A 48 9.20 -2.81 -17.73
C LYS A 48 8.53 -2.90 -19.10
N ALA A 49 7.23 -3.18 -19.14
CA ALA A 49 6.49 -3.24 -20.40
C ALA A 49 6.55 -1.90 -21.14
N ILE A 50 6.28 -0.78 -20.45
CA ILE A 50 6.32 0.57 -21.05
C ILE A 50 7.75 0.91 -21.51
N ALA A 51 8.79 0.57 -20.75
CA ALA A 51 10.18 0.84 -21.09
C ALA A 51 10.64 0.12 -22.37
N LEU A 52 10.08 -1.04 -22.69
CA LEU A 52 10.37 -1.80 -23.89
C LEU A 52 9.67 -1.29 -25.15
N LEU A 53 8.65 -0.43 -24.99
CA LEU A 53 7.92 0.12 -26.14
C LEU A 53 8.73 1.18 -26.88
N PRO A 54 8.67 1.24 -28.25
CA PRO A 54 9.21 2.36 -29.00
C PRO A 54 8.49 3.67 -28.60
N PRO A 55 9.16 4.81 -28.52
CA PRO A 55 10.55 5.08 -28.88
C PRO A 55 11.56 4.86 -27.74
N LEU A 56 11.15 4.39 -26.56
CA LEU A 56 12.08 4.20 -25.44
C LEU A 56 13.02 3.01 -25.69
N SER A 57 12.47 1.81 -25.88
CA SER A 57 13.21 0.55 -26.16
C SER A 57 14.40 0.31 -25.21
N VAL A 58 14.20 0.63 -23.91
CA VAL A 58 15.26 0.56 -22.88
C VAL A 58 15.02 -0.62 -21.95
N SER A 59 16.06 -1.40 -21.67
CA SER A 59 16.01 -2.42 -20.62
C SER A 59 16.34 -1.76 -19.26
N MET A 60 15.36 -1.77 -18.36
CA MET A 60 15.54 -1.24 -16.99
C MET A 60 15.74 -2.41 -16.00
N PRO A 61 16.90 -2.51 -15.36
CA PRO A 61 17.11 -3.47 -14.29
C PRO A 61 16.28 -3.10 -13.05
N VAL A 62 15.83 -4.11 -12.30
CA VAL A 62 15.15 -3.87 -11.03
C VAL A 62 16.20 -3.55 -9.97
N PHE A 63 16.08 -2.39 -9.32
CA PHE A 63 16.93 -2.02 -8.21
C PHE A 63 16.38 -2.60 -6.91
N TRP A 64 16.73 -3.85 -6.61
CA TRP A 64 16.23 -4.62 -5.47
C TRP A 64 16.40 -3.93 -4.10
N PRO A 65 17.48 -3.19 -3.82
CA PRO A 65 17.59 -2.44 -2.56
C PRO A 65 16.46 -1.43 -2.35
N ALA A 66 16.01 -0.74 -3.41
CA ALA A 66 14.87 0.18 -3.31
C ALA A 66 13.55 -0.57 -3.05
N VAL A 67 13.35 -1.74 -3.67
CA VAL A 67 12.18 -2.59 -3.43
C VAL A 67 12.16 -3.06 -1.97
N ALA A 68 13.31 -3.51 -1.45
CA ALA A 68 13.42 -3.92 -0.06
C ALA A 68 13.18 -2.75 0.91
N ALA A 69 13.80 -1.60 0.67
CA ALA A 69 13.59 -0.39 1.47
C ALA A 69 12.11 0.02 1.48
N TYR A 70 11.45 0.00 0.31
CA TYR A 70 10.01 0.28 0.22
C TYR A 70 9.18 -0.69 1.08
N GLY A 71 9.47 -1.98 1.03
CA GLY A 71 8.79 -2.99 1.85
C GLY A 71 8.96 -2.74 3.35
N VAL A 72 10.17 -2.36 3.78
CA VAL A 72 10.44 -1.99 5.18
C VAL A 72 9.63 -0.75 5.59
N PHE A 73 9.67 0.32 4.80
CA PHE A 73 8.90 1.54 5.07
C PHE A 73 7.39 1.29 5.08
N ALA A 74 6.85 0.52 4.14
CA ALA A 74 5.45 0.14 4.12
C ALA A 74 5.02 -0.55 5.43
N ASN A 75 5.84 -1.46 5.96
CA ASN A 75 5.60 -2.13 7.24
C ASN A 75 5.76 -1.21 8.46
N LEU A 76 6.69 -0.25 8.42
CA LEU A 76 6.79 0.78 9.47
C LEU A 76 5.52 1.64 9.50
N PHE A 77 5.07 2.15 8.35
CA PHE A 77 3.83 2.93 8.26
C PHE A 77 2.60 2.12 8.64
N TYR A 78 2.54 0.84 8.28
CA TYR A 78 1.50 -0.06 8.76
C TYR A 78 1.45 -0.09 10.29
N SER A 79 2.60 -0.21 10.95
CA SER A 79 2.70 -0.26 12.41
C SER A 79 2.27 1.04 13.09
N LEU A 80 2.38 2.20 12.41
CA LEU A 80 1.85 3.46 12.91
C LEU A 80 0.32 3.44 13.08
N GLY A 81 -0.41 2.68 12.26
CA GLY A 81 -1.84 2.49 12.43
C GLY A 81 -2.22 1.90 13.80
N PHE A 82 -1.50 0.85 14.21
CA PHE A 82 -1.63 0.27 15.55
C PHE A 82 -1.30 1.30 16.66
N VAL A 83 -0.19 2.01 16.51
CA VAL A 83 0.26 3.01 17.50
C VAL A 83 -0.77 4.12 17.64
N THR A 84 -1.30 4.60 16.51
CA THR A 84 -2.33 5.65 16.47
C THR A 84 -3.60 5.19 17.17
N GLU A 85 -4.11 4.00 16.86
CA GLU A 85 -5.32 3.46 17.53
C GLU A 85 -5.10 3.30 19.04
N ALA A 86 -3.96 2.75 19.45
CA ALA A 86 -3.61 2.57 20.85
C ALA A 86 -3.47 3.91 21.60
N ALA A 87 -2.89 4.93 20.96
CA ALA A 87 -2.77 6.27 21.51
C ALA A 87 -4.14 6.95 21.66
N MET A 88 -4.99 6.85 20.64
CA MET A 88 -6.36 7.39 20.68
C MET A 88 -7.17 6.76 21.81
N GLN A 89 -7.07 5.45 21.99
CA GLN A 89 -7.78 4.77 23.05
C GLN A 89 -7.31 5.19 24.45
N ARG A 90 -6.01 5.45 24.61
CA ARG A 90 -5.48 5.97 25.89
C ARG A 90 -5.95 7.40 26.18
N ALA A 91 -6.11 8.23 25.13
CA ALA A 91 -6.50 9.64 25.28
C ALA A 91 -7.99 9.80 25.56
N TRP A 92 -8.87 9.00 24.95
CA TRP A 92 -10.33 9.16 24.99
C TRP A 92 -11.10 8.06 25.73
N HIS A 93 -10.41 7.07 26.31
CA HIS A 93 -11.01 5.95 27.09
C HIS A 93 -12.18 5.26 26.35
N ASP A 94 -13.30 5.05 27.04
CA ASP A 94 -14.43 4.23 26.54
C ASP A 94 -15.25 4.90 25.41
N ASP A 95 -15.13 6.22 25.23
CA ASP A 95 -15.85 6.99 24.19
C ASP A 95 -15.16 6.99 22.82
N THR A 96 -14.07 6.21 22.66
CA THR A 96 -13.33 6.19 21.38
C THR A 96 -14.13 5.53 20.26
N PRO A 97 -14.35 6.21 19.14
CA PRO A 97 -14.93 5.58 17.97
C PRO A 97 -13.99 4.46 17.45
N ARG A 98 -14.60 3.46 16.83
CA ARG A 98 -13.90 2.28 16.29
C ARG A 98 -13.06 2.65 15.06
N VAL A 99 -11.88 3.25 15.28
CA VAL A 99 -11.05 3.84 14.22
C VAL A 99 -10.14 2.83 13.48
N GLY A 100 -9.82 1.68 14.10
CA GLY A 100 -8.92 0.67 13.52
C GLY A 100 -9.29 0.23 12.11
N PRO A 101 -10.54 -0.20 11.82
CA PRO A 101 -10.96 -0.59 10.48
C PRO A 101 -10.87 0.55 9.46
N ALA A 102 -11.17 1.79 9.86
CA ALA A 102 -11.07 2.96 9.00
C ALA A 102 -9.59 3.28 8.69
N LEU A 103 -8.72 3.28 9.70
CA LEU A 103 -7.29 3.47 9.54
C LEU A 103 -6.66 2.38 8.65
N PHE A 104 -7.03 1.12 8.86
CA PHE A 104 -6.54 0.02 8.03
C PHE A 104 -6.95 0.19 6.57
N ARG A 105 -8.21 0.51 6.30
CA ARG A 105 -8.71 0.73 4.94
C ARG A 105 -7.99 1.89 4.26
N GLN A 106 -7.91 3.03 4.94
CA GLN A 106 -7.25 4.22 4.38
C GLN A 106 -5.76 3.97 4.15
N GLY A 107 -5.08 3.35 5.11
CA GLY A 107 -3.67 2.98 5.00
C GLY A 107 -3.41 2.00 3.84
N LEU A 108 -4.29 0.99 3.66
CA LEU A 108 -4.18 0.03 2.57
C LEU A 108 -4.39 0.72 1.21
N VAL A 109 -5.45 1.52 1.05
CA VAL A 109 -5.74 2.25 -0.20
C VAL A 109 -4.59 3.21 -0.53
N PHE A 110 -4.10 3.96 0.46
CA PHE A 110 -2.97 4.86 0.28
C PHE A 110 -1.70 4.11 -0.14
N SER A 111 -1.37 3.01 0.53
CA SER A 111 -0.17 2.21 0.21
C SER A 111 -0.25 1.60 -1.20
N VAL A 112 -1.41 1.06 -1.59
CA VAL A 112 -1.62 0.55 -2.95
C VAL A 112 -1.52 1.68 -3.98
N GLY A 113 -2.16 2.83 -3.73
CA GLY A 113 -2.10 3.99 -4.61
C GLY A 113 -0.66 4.49 -4.79
N LEU A 114 0.10 4.60 -3.70
CA LEU A 114 1.51 5.00 -3.73
C LEU A 114 2.38 3.97 -4.48
N THR A 115 2.07 2.68 -4.32
CA THR A 115 2.79 1.59 -5.03
C THR A 115 2.53 1.64 -6.53
N LEU A 116 1.32 1.97 -6.96
CA LEU A 116 0.95 2.07 -8.39
C LEU A 116 1.35 3.42 -9.02
N PHE A 117 1.61 4.44 -8.22
CA PHE A 117 1.93 5.80 -8.69
C PHE A 117 3.09 5.86 -9.70
N PRO A 118 4.19 5.09 -9.57
CA PRO A 118 5.27 5.07 -10.55
C PRO A 118 4.82 4.67 -11.96
N ILE A 119 3.73 3.91 -12.12
CA ILE A 119 3.16 3.60 -13.44
C ILE A 119 2.68 4.88 -14.13
N ALA A 120 1.99 5.76 -13.40
CA ALA A 120 1.53 7.03 -13.94
C ALA A 120 2.70 7.93 -14.35
N LEU A 121 3.75 8.01 -13.53
CA LEU A 121 4.96 8.77 -13.86
C LEU A 121 5.65 8.21 -15.10
N MET A 122 5.77 6.88 -15.21
CA MET A 122 6.36 6.24 -16.37
C MET A 122 5.51 6.46 -17.62
N GLY A 123 4.18 6.43 -17.51
CA GLY A 123 3.26 6.73 -18.61
C GLY A 123 3.40 8.16 -19.12
N ILE A 124 3.52 9.13 -18.23
CA ILE A 124 3.76 10.54 -18.57
C ILE A 124 5.11 10.69 -19.29
N ASN A 125 6.16 10.09 -18.73
CA ASN A 125 7.49 10.11 -19.35
C ASN A 125 7.48 9.50 -20.77
N TYR A 126 6.81 8.36 -20.93
CA TYR A 126 6.61 7.72 -22.23
C TYR A 126 5.89 8.64 -23.21
N GLY A 127 4.80 9.29 -22.79
CA GLY A 127 4.07 10.25 -23.61
C GLY A 127 4.94 11.39 -24.15
N PHE A 128 5.81 11.94 -23.32
CA PHE A 128 6.80 12.94 -23.76
C PHE A 128 7.79 12.42 -24.82
N HIS A 129 8.23 11.17 -24.69
CA HIS A 129 9.12 10.56 -25.68
C HIS A 129 8.41 10.32 -27.01
N VAL A 130 7.16 9.84 -26.98
CA VAL A 130 6.33 9.68 -28.20
C VAL A 130 6.11 11.01 -28.89
N LEU A 131 5.75 12.07 -28.13
CA LEU A 131 5.54 13.38 -28.68
C LEU A 131 6.81 13.92 -29.38
N LYS A 132 7.95 13.82 -28.73
CA LYS A 132 9.23 14.21 -29.33
C LYS A 132 9.58 13.41 -30.59
N TRP A 133 9.21 12.14 -30.63
CA TRP A 133 9.45 11.24 -31.77
C TRP A 133 8.57 11.60 -32.98
N ILE A 134 7.34 12.02 -32.75
CA ILE A 134 6.39 12.43 -33.81
C ILE A 134 6.78 13.78 -34.43
N ILE A 135 7.32 14.71 -33.61
CA ILE A 135 7.64 16.09 -34.05
C ILE A 135 8.99 16.17 -34.78
N ARG A 136 9.80 15.12 -34.70
CA ARG A 136 11.06 15.01 -35.44
C ARG A 136 10.87 14.48 -36.86
#